data_e0c597fab4c6a894b6195f4799caff12
#
_entry.id   e0c597fab4c6a894b6195f4799caff12
#
_cell.length_a   1.000
_cell.length_b   1.000
_cell.length_c   1.000
_cell.angle_alpha   90.00
_cell.angle_beta   90.00
_cell.angle_gamma   90.00
#
_symmetry.space_group_name_H-M   'P 1'
#
loop_
_entity.id
_entity.type
_entity.pdbx_description
1 polymer ?
#
loop_
_entity_poly.entity_id
_entity_poly.type
_entity_poly.pdbx_seq_one_letter_code
_entity_poly.pdbx_strand_id
1 'polypeptide(L)'
;EVDAICDGKDVFIPGIMELVERTGIHSGDSISVYPTFSISEKVKDTIKEYTTKLGLGIGIIGLFNIQFIVDKDENVYIIEVNPRSSRTVPFLSKVTKYSLADIATYVILGKSLKDQGIIEMSPEHAKKYYVKVPTFSFSKLSGMDTYLSPEMKSTGEAIGYDKKLHRAMYKAL
;
A
#
# COMPACT_ATOMS: atom_id res chain seq x y z
N GLU A 1 2.12 -5.03 -0.67
CA GLU A 1 0.85 -4.34 -0.86
C GLU A 1 1.04 -3.10 -1.74
N VAL A 2 0.07 -2.85 -2.60
CA VAL A 2 0.07 -1.68 -3.50
C VAL A 2 -1.29 -1.01 -3.45
N ASP A 3 -1.30 0.31 -3.27
CA ASP A 3 -2.44 1.15 -3.61
C ASP A 3 -2.11 1.93 -4.87
N ALA A 4 -3.00 1.87 -5.85
CA ALA A 4 -2.82 2.49 -7.15
C ALA A 4 -4.08 3.25 -7.59
N ILE A 5 -3.92 4.10 -8.60
CA ILE A 5 -5.02 4.83 -9.23
C ILE A 5 -5.01 4.51 -10.73
N CYS A 6 -6.16 4.10 -11.26
CA CYS A 6 -6.35 3.85 -12.68
C CYS A 6 -7.37 4.84 -13.25
N ASP A 7 -7.09 5.40 -14.42
CA ASP A 7 -8.01 6.30 -15.15
C ASP A 7 -8.63 5.64 -16.41
N GLY A 8 -8.42 4.31 -16.55
CA GLY A 8 -8.86 3.52 -17.70
C GLY A 8 -7.89 3.51 -18.88
N LYS A 9 -6.83 4.31 -18.83
CA LYS A 9 -5.77 4.37 -19.85
C LYS A 9 -4.39 4.18 -19.23
N ASP A 10 -4.18 4.82 -18.10
CA ASP A 10 -2.92 4.82 -17.35
C ASP A 10 -3.14 4.39 -15.90
N VAL A 11 -2.10 3.87 -15.27
CA VAL A 11 -2.09 3.46 -13.87
C VAL A 11 -0.96 4.18 -13.14
N PHE A 12 -1.30 4.91 -12.09
CA PHE A 12 -0.35 5.54 -11.19
C PHE A 12 -0.13 4.67 -9.95
N ILE A 13 1.12 4.30 -9.70
CA ILE A 13 1.55 3.52 -8.54
C ILE A 13 2.48 4.41 -7.70
N PRO A 14 2.00 4.98 -6.58
CA PRO A 14 2.80 5.90 -5.76
C PRO A 14 3.94 5.20 -5.02
N GLY A 15 3.85 3.89 -4.83
CA GLY A 15 4.88 3.08 -4.19
C GLY A 15 4.40 1.69 -3.84
N ILE A 16 5.36 0.83 -3.50
CA ILE A 16 5.12 -0.53 -3.04
C ILE A 16 5.46 -0.59 -1.55
N MET A 17 4.57 -1.14 -0.75
CA MET A 17 4.79 -1.36 0.68
C MET A 17 5.13 -2.82 0.94
N GLU A 18 6.05 -3.06 1.86
CA GLU A 18 6.40 -4.40 2.31
C GLU A 18 5.80 -4.65 3.70
N LEU A 19 5.08 -5.77 3.84
CA LEU A 19 4.45 -6.17 5.09
C LEU A 19 5.42 -7.04 5.91
N VAL A 20 5.47 -6.82 7.21
CA VAL A 20 6.39 -7.53 8.12
C VAL A 20 5.79 -8.85 8.60
N GLU A 21 4.48 -8.88 8.82
CA GLU A 21 3.79 -10.04 9.32
C GLU A 21 3.68 -11.14 8.24
N ARG A 22 3.49 -12.35 8.73
CA ARG A 22 3.27 -13.52 7.89
C ARG A 22 2.00 -13.39 7.04
N THR A 23 1.98 -14.08 5.93
CA THR A 23 0.79 -14.25 5.09
C THR A 23 -0.41 -14.78 5.89
N GLY A 24 -1.61 -14.30 5.58
CA GLY A 24 -2.86 -14.69 6.26
C GLY A 24 -3.29 -13.73 7.37
N ILE A 25 -2.51 -12.66 7.63
CA ILE A 25 -2.93 -11.54 8.49
C ILE A 25 -3.46 -10.43 7.59
N HIS A 26 -4.57 -9.80 8.01
CA HIS A 26 -5.14 -8.66 7.29
C HIS A 26 -4.11 -7.52 7.17
N SER A 27 -3.97 -6.92 5.99
CA SER A 27 -2.96 -5.89 5.73
C SER A 27 -3.13 -4.65 6.62
N GLY A 28 -4.37 -4.31 7.00
CA GLY A 28 -4.67 -3.26 7.97
C GLY A 28 -4.10 -3.52 9.37
N ASP A 29 -3.90 -4.79 9.73
CA ASP A 29 -3.36 -5.24 11.01
C ASP A 29 -1.86 -5.54 10.94
N SER A 30 -1.25 -5.34 9.78
CA SER A 30 0.17 -5.59 9.55
C SER A 30 0.99 -4.31 9.62
N ILE A 31 2.22 -4.44 10.09
CA ILE A 31 3.24 -3.40 9.99
C ILE A 31 3.64 -3.28 8.52
N SER A 32 3.55 -2.09 7.95
CA SER A 32 3.92 -1.83 6.56
C SER A 32 5.13 -0.89 6.51
N VAL A 33 6.08 -1.22 5.67
CA VAL A 33 7.32 -0.45 5.48
C VAL A 33 7.36 0.12 4.06
N TYR A 34 7.69 1.41 3.95
CA TYR A 34 7.93 2.11 2.70
C TYR A 34 9.26 2.92 2.78
N PRO A 35 10.12 2.88 1.77
CA PRO A 35 10.11 1.95 0.64
C PRO A 35 10.34 0.51 1.08
N THR A 36 10.14 -0.44 0.18
CA THR A 36 10.44 -1.86 0.41
C THR A 36 11.90 -2.06 0.77
N PHE A 37 12.21 -3.07 1.59
CA PHE A 37 13.56 -3.25 2.14
C PHE A 37 14.20 -4.61 1.83
N SER A 38 13.41 -5.62 1.42
CA SER A 38 13.93 -6.97 1.18
C SER A 38 13.67 -7.50 -0.24
N ILE A 39 12.71 -6.95 -0.99
CA ILE A 39 12.37 -7.44 -2.33
C ILE A 39 13.30 -6.83 -3.40
N SER A 40 13.64 -7.63 -4.41
CA SER A 40 14.50 -7.22 -5.52
C SER A 40 13.79 -6.27 -6.51
N GLU A 41 14.56 -5.55 -7.33
CA GLU A 41 14.00 -4.72 -8.41
C GLU A 41 13.18 -5.54 -9.40
N LYS A 42 13.62 -6.78 -9.73
CA LYS A 42 12.87 -7.70 -10.59
C LYS A 42 11.46 -7.96 -10.02
N VAL A 43 11.35 -8.23 -8.73
CA VAL A 43 10.05 -8.44 -8.05
C VAL A 43 9.21 -7.17 -8.10
N LYS A 44 9.81 -6.01 -7.84
CA LYS A 44 9.10 -4.73 -7.94
C LYS A 44 8.54 -4.49 -9.34
N ASP A 45 9.33 -4.74 -10.37
CA ASP A 45 8.89 -4.57 -11.76
C ASP A 45 7.75 -5.54 -12.11
N THR A 46 7.81 -6.79 -11.63
CA THR A 46 6.70 -7.74 -11.78
C THR A 46 5.43 -7.26 -11.09
N ILE A 47 5.55 -6.74 -9.85
CA ILE A 47 4.40 -6.18 -9.11
C ILE A 47 3.80 -4.99 -9.87
N LYS A 48 4.62 -4.10 -10.41
CA LYS A 48 4.18 -2.95 -11.22
C LYS A 48 3.42 -3.40 -12.48
N GLU A 49 4.00 -4.37 -13.19
CA GLU A 49 3.38 -4.94 -14.39
C GLU A 49 2.01 -5.56 -14.07
N TYR A 50 1.92 -6.37 -13.01
CA TYR A 50 0.66 -7.00 -12.61
C TYR A 50 -0.36 -5.96 -12.16
N THR A 51 0.05 -4.96 -11.39
CA THR A 51 -0.82 -3.86 -10.97
C THR A 51 -1.42 -3.12 -12.17
N THR A 52 -0.59 -2.81 -13.15
CA THR A 52 -1.03 -2.10 -14.37
C THR A 52 -2.00 -2.97 -15.18
N LYS A 53 -1.64 -4.24 -15.42
CA LYS A 53 -2.50 -5.17 -16.16
C LYS A 53 -3.87 -5.37 -15.49
N LEU A 54 -3.89 -5.49 -14.17
CA LEU A 54 -5.14 -5.69 -13.42
C LEU A 54 -5.99 -4.42 -13.41
N GLY A 55 -5.42 -3.26 -13.16
CA GLY A 55 -6.15 -1.99 -13.19
C GLY A 55 -6.86 -1.76 -14.52
N LEU A 56 -6.13 -1.93 -15.62
CA LEU A 56 -6.65 -1.76 -16.98
C LEU A 56 -7.59 -2.91 -17.39
N GLY A 57 -7.21 -4.17 -17.09
CA GLY A 57 -7.96 -5.34 -17.52
C GLY A 57 -9.32 -5.48 -16.83
N ILE A 58 -9.43 -5.04 -15.58
CA ILE A 58 -10.71 -5.01 -14.84
C ILE A 58 -11.53 -3.78 -15.23
N GLY A 59 -10.90 -2.75 -15.80
CA GLY A 59 -11.54 -1.47 -16.12
C GLY A 59 -11.79 -0.59 -14.90
N ILE A 60 -10.85 -0.58 -13.95
CA ILE A 60 -10.98 0.22 -12.74
C ILE A 60 -10.85 1.71 -13.07
N ILE A 61 -11.71 2.53 -12.45
CA ILE A 61 -11.62 3.99 -12.49
C ILE A 61 -11.54 4.50 -11.05
N GLY A 62 -10.40 5.06 -10.67
CA GLY A 62 -10.12 5.53 -9.31
C GLY A 62 -9.14 4.64 -8.56
N LEU A 63 -9.24 4.65 -7.22
CA LEU A 63 -8.37 3.90 -6.32
C LEU A 63 -8.65 2.40 -6.34
N PHE A 64 -7.58 1.62 -6.27
CA PHE A 64 -7.64 0.19 -6.02
C PHE A 64 -6.41 -0.28 -5.24
N ASN A 65 -6.59 -1.37 -4.51
CA ASN A 65 -5.58 -1.99 -3.68
C ASN A 65 -5.33 -3.41 -4.15
N ILE A 66 -4.08 -3.83 -4.15
CA ILE A 66 -3.69 -5.22 -4.46
C ILE A 66 -2.76 -5.74 -3.37
N GLN A 67 -3.03 -6.96 -2.93
CA GLN A 67 -2.15 -7.71 -2.05
C GLN A 67 -1.43 -8.81 -2.82
N PHE A 68 -0.12 -8.87 -2.61
CA PHE A 68 0.77 -9.84 -3.23
C PHE A 68 1.45 -10.72 -2.18
N ILE A 69 1.82 -11.92 -2.58
CA ILE A 69 2.80 -12.76 -1.88
C ILE A 69 4.01 -12.89 -2.78
N VAL A 70 5.19 -12.76 -2.19
CA VAL A 70 6.46 -13.08 -2.84
C VAL A 70 7.08 -14.26 -2.09
N ASP A 71 7.34 -15.35 -2.79
CA ASP A 71 7.97 -16.51 -2.19
C ASP A 71 9.52 -16.38 -2.19
N LYS A 72 10.19 -17.37 -1.58
CA LYS A 72 11.66 -17.41 -1.48
C LYS A 72 12.37 -17.50 -2.84
N ASP A 73 11.67 -17.95 -3.88
CA ASP A 73 12.18 -18.09 -5.24
C ASP A 73 11.83 -16.87 -6.12
N GLU A 74 11.37 -15.78 -5.47
CA GLU A 74 10.94 -14.51 -6.09
C GLU A 74 9.72 -14.64 -7.02
N ASN A 75 8.90 -15.69 -6.89
CA ASN A 75 7.64 -15.74 -7.59
C ASN A 75 6.62 -14.82 -6.93
N VAL A 76 5.88 -14.07 -7.74
CA VAL A 76 4.89 -13.10 -7.30
C VAL A 76 3.49 -13.67 -7.53
N TYR A 77 2.72 -13.75 -6.45
CA TYR A 77 1.33 -14.22 -6.47
C TYR A 77 0.39 -13.11 -6.04
N ILE A 78 -0.80 -13.06 -6.64
CA ILE A 78 -1.86 -12.11 -6.28
C ILE A 78 -2.81 -12.81 -5.31
N ILE A 79 -3.03 -12.21 -4.14
CA ILE A 79 -4.03 -12.68 -3.18
C ILE A 79 -5.41 -12.14 -3.54
N GLU A 80 -5.49 -10.81 -3.68
CA GLU A 80 -6.76 -10.13 -3.94
C GLU A 80 -6.55 -8.78 -4.60
N VAL A 81 -7.58 -8.33 -5.31
CA VAL A 81 -7.70 -6.99 -5.88
C VAL A 81 -8.96 -6.34 -5.31
N ASN A 82 -8.80 -5.20 -4.67
CA ASN A 82 -9.88 -4.45 -4.05
C ASN A 82 -10.10 -3.14 -4.81
N PRO A 83 -11.14 -3.00 -5.65
CA PRO A 83 -11.41 -1.77 -6.40
C PRO A 83 -12.06 -0.70 -5.49
N ARG A 84 -11.34 -0.28 -4.47
CA ARG A 84 -11.71 0.70 -3.46
C ARG A 84 -10.49 1.28 -2.80
N SER A 85 -10.65 2.38 -2.06
CA SER A 85 -9.62 2.91 -1.16
C SER A 85 -9.26 1.89 -0.07
N SER A 86 -8.01 1.91 0.36
CA SER A 86 -7.50 1.13 1.49
C SER A 86 -7.13 2.04 2.68
N ARG A 87 -6.85 1.45 3.83
CA ARG A 87 -6.32 2.18 5.00
C ARG A 87 -4.93 2.76 4.77
N THR A 88 -4.16 2.18 3.86
CA THR A 88 -2.80 2.62 3.57
C THR A 88 -2.73 3.87 2.68
N VAL A 89 -3.84 4.27 2.05
CA VAL A 89 -3.92 5.49 1.22
C VAL A 89 -3.51 6.77 1.98
N PRO A 90 -3.99 7.04 3.21
CA PRO A 90 -3.53 8.20 3.98
C PRO A 90 -2.03 8.13 4.33
N PHE A 91 -1.52 6.95 4.66
CA PHE A 91 -0.10 6.72 4.90
C PHE A 91 0.73 7.04 3.65
N LEU A 92 0.40 6.42 2.51
CA LEU A 92 1.10 6.68 1.25
C LEU A 92 1.01 8.14 0.84
N SER A 93 -0.14 8.80 0.99
CA SER A 93 -0.28 10.22 0.70
C SER A 93 0.68 11.09 1.49
N LYS A 94 0.89 10.78 2.77
CA LYS A 94 1.84 11.50 3.63
C LYS A 94 3.30 11.26 3.22
N VAL A 95 3.67 10.02 2.91
CA VAL A 95 5.07 9.66 2.65
C VAL A 95 5.52 10.02 1.24
N THR A 96 4.64 9.91 0.24
CA THR A 96 4.92 10.21 -1.15
C THR A 96 4.67 11.68 -1.53
N LYS A 97 3.92 12.41 -0.70
CA LYS A 97 3.48 13.80 -0.92
C LYS A 97 2.45 13.96 -2.06
N TYR A 98 1.88 12.88 -2.54
CA TYR A 98 0.74 12.91 -3.45
C TYR A 98 -0.56 12.81 -2.65
N SER A 99 -1.51 13.72 -2.89
CA SER A 99 -2.87 13.60 -2.34
C SER A 99 -3.65 12.55 -3.13
N LEU A 100 -3.48 11.27 -2.78
CA LEU A 100 -4.05 10.16 -3.55
C LEU A 100 -5.57 10.22 -3.64
N ALA A 101 -6.23 10.70 -2.58
CA ALA A 101 -7.68 10.86 -2.57
C ALA A 101 -8.13 11.94 -3.58
N ASP A 102 -7.43 13.08 -3.65
CA ASP A 102 -7.75 14.14 -4.61
C ASP A 102 -7.52 13.68 -6.04
N ILE A 103 -6.37 13.03 -6.31
CA ILE A 103 -6.03 12.50 -7.64
C ILE A 103 -7.12 11.53 -8.10
N ALA A 104 -7.51 10.59 -7.25
CA ALA A 104 -8.55 9.61 -7.58
C ALA A 104 -9.92 10.26 -7.76
N THR A 105 -10.26 11.27 -6.97
CA THR A 105 -11.50 12.03 -7.12
C THR A 105 -11.56 12.72 -8.48
N TYR A 106 -10.49 13.38 -8.90
CA TYR A 106 -10.43 14.00 -10.23
C TYR A 106 -10.51 12.96 -11.35
N VAL A 107 -9.90 11.79 -11.19
CA VAL A 107 -10.04 10.68 -12.14
C VAL A 107 -11.50 10.24 -12.27
N ILE A 108 -12.20 10.04 -11.16
CA ILE A 108 -13.63 9.67 -11.16
C ILE A 108 -14.50 10.75 -11.82
N LEU A 109 -14.12 12.01 -11.66
CA LEU A 109 -14.79 13.15 -12.32
C LEU A 109 -14.39 13.32 -13.80
N GLY A 110 -13.59 12.41 -14.37
CA GLY A 110 -13.24 12.37 -15.78
C GLY A 110 -11.94 13.10 -16.17
N LYS A 111 -11.16 13.59 -15.19
CA LYS A 111 -9.84 14.20 -15.45
C LYS A 111 -8.77 13.11 -15.41
N SER A 112 -8.12 12.86 -16.55
CA SER A 112 -7.09 11.82 -16.65
C SER A 112 -5.88 12.08 -15.72
N LEU A 113 -5.11 11.04 -15.41
CA LEU A 113 -3.84 11.16 -14.69
C LEU A 113 -2.88 12.12 -15.42
N LYS A 114 -2.82 12.01 -16.73
CA LYS A 114 -2.00 12.87 -17.58
C LYS A 114 -2.41 14.35 -17.49
N ASP A 115 -3.71 14.64 -17.48
CA ASP A 115 -4.22 16.02 -17.35
C ASP A 115 -3.95 16.62 -15.96
N GLN A 116 -3.72 15.75 -14.96
CA GLN A 116 -3.31 16.15 -13.63
C GLN A 116 -1.79 16.30 -13.48
N GLY A 117 -1.01 16.05 -14.54
CA GLY A 117 0.46 16.06 -14.51
C GLY A 117 1.07 14.82 -13.81
N ILE A 118 0.30 13.77 -13.59
CA ILE A 118 0.75 12.50 -13.05
C ILE A 118 1.18 11.62 -14.21
N ILE A 119 2.48 11.61 -14.52
CA ILE A 119 3.01 10.97 -15.74
C ILE A 119 3.74 9.67 -15.42
N GLU A 120 4.33 9.53 -14.23
CA GLU A 120 5.17 8.40 -13.87
C GLU A 120 4.94 7.97 -12.42
N MET A 121 5.31 6.72 -12.14
CA MET A 121 5.48 6.24 -10.78
C MET A 121 6.38 7.18 -10.00
N SER A 122 5.99 7.47 -8.77
CA SER A 122 6.88 8.15 -7.84
C SER A 122 8.19 7.37 -7.77
N PRO A 123 9.34 7.99 -8.07
CA PRO A 123 10.60 7.30 -7.88
C PRO A 123 10.73 6.92 -6.40
N GLU A 124 11.10 5.68 -6.11
CA GLU A 124 11.36 5.18 -4.75
C GLU A 124 12.60 5.84 -4.10
N HIS A 125 12.81 7.13 -4.32
CA HIS A 125 13.90 7.92 -3.76
C HIS A 125 13.53 8.46 -2.37
N ALA A 126 12.80 7.67 -1.60
CA ALA A 126 12.60 7.99 -0.20
C ALA A 126 13.95 7.96 0.50
N LYS A 127 14.42 9.13 0.94
CA LYS A 127 15.68 9.27 1.72
C LYS A 127 15.56 8.67 3.13
N LYS A 128 14.40 8.14 3.47
CA LYS A 128 14.04 7.61 4.79
C LYS A 128 13.13 6.41 4.63
N TYR A 129 13.13 5.55 5.63
CA TYR A 129 12.09 4.55 5.82
C TYR A 129 10.93 5.15 6.59
N TYR A 130 9.73 4.79 6.19
CA TYR A 130 8.48 5.09 6.86
C TYR A 130 7.83 3.77 7.24
N VAL A 131 7.37 3.68 8.48
CA VAL A 131 6.76 2.47 9.03
C VAL A 131 5.38 2.83 9.54
N LYS A 132 4.37 2.14 9.04
CA LYS A 132 3.01 2.17 9.55
C LYS A 132 2.84 1.02 10.54
N VAL A 133 2.36 1.30 11.74
CA VAL A 133 2.03 0.29 12.75
C VAL A 133 0.55 0.39 13.09
N PRO A 134 -0.20 -0.73 13.08
CA PRO A 134 -1.60 -0.72 13.50
C PRO A 134 -1.71 -0.49 15.01
N THR A 135 -2.79 0.16 15.42
CA THR A 135 -3.17 0.29 16.83
C THR A 135 -4.43 -0.50 17.12
N PHE A 136 -4.46 -1.18 18.27
CA PHE A 136 -5.56 -2.04 18.67
C PHE A 136 -6.21 -1.53 19.95
N SER A 137 -7.53 -1.59 20.02
CA SER A 137 -8.31 -1.18 21.20
C SER A 137 -8.90 -2.39 21.94
N PHE A 138 -8.14 -3.49 22.06
CA PHE A 138 -8.62 -4.73 22.70
C PHE A 138 -9.16 -4.50 24.12
N SER A 139 -8.55 -3.59 24.87
CA SER A 139 -9.02 -3.24 26.22
C SER A 139 -10.43 -2.62 26.25
N LYS A 140 -10.88 -2.04 25.13
CA LYS A 140 -12.22 -1.43 24.99
C LYS A 140 -13.23 -2.34 24.32
N LEU A 141 -12.77 -3.40 23.65
CA LEU A 141 -13.56 -4.34 22.87
C LEU A 141 -13.58 -5.70 23.59
N SER A 142 -14.33 -5.77 24.68
CA SER A 142 -14.42 -7.01 25.48
C SER A 142 -14.94 -8.20 24.64
N GLY A 143 -14.28 -9.36 24.78
CA GLY A 143 -14.64 -10.57 24.05
C GLY A 143 -14.05 -10.69 22.64
N MET A 144 -13.29 -9.72 22.17
CA MET A 144 -12.56 -9.84 20.90
C MET A 144 -11.31 -10.70 21.10
N ASP A 145 -11.13 -11.70 20.24
CA ASP A 145 -9.91 -12.47 20.16
C ASP A 145 -8.74 -11.60 19.71
N THR A 146 -7.64 -11.62 20.44
CA THR A 146 -6.42 -10.84 20.13
C THR A 146 -5.53 -11.49 19.07
N TYR A 147 -5.85 -12.71 18.64
CA TYR A 147 -5.09 -13.39 17.60
C TYR A 147 -5.31 -12.72 16.23
N LEU A 148 -4.20 -12.35 15.56
CA LEU A 148 -4.26 -11.73 14.23
C LEU A 148 -4.64 -12.78 13.17
N SER A 149 -5.59 -12.43 12.33
CA SER A 149 -6.25 -13.29 11.36
C SER A 149 -6.53 -12.50 10.05
N PRO A 150 -7.20 -13.12 9.06
CA PRO A 150 -7.67 -12.40 7.88
C PRO A 150 -8.70 -11.29 8.18
N GLU A 151 -9.34 -11.32 9.36
CA GLU A 151 -10.25 -10.27 9.80
C GLU A 151 -9.47 -9.09 10.40
N MET A 152 -9.80 -7.87 9.98
CA MET A 152 -9.18 -6.66 10.48
C MET A 152 -9.70 -6.31 11.89
N LYS A 153 -8.77 -6.14 12.84
CA LYS A 153 -9.05 -5.83 14.25
C LYS A 153 -8.49 -4.49 14.71
N SER A 154 -7.59 -3.88 13.93
CA SER A 154 -7.01 -2.57 14.25
C SER A 154 -8.03 -1.45 14.17
N THR A 155 -7.88 -0.47 15.05
CA THR A 155 -8.77 0.70 15.17
C THR A 155 -8.11 2.01 14.79
N GLY A 156 -6.80 1.99 14.53
CA GLY A 156 -6.02 3.16 14.16
C GLY A 156 -4.64 2.78 13.66
N GLU A 157 -3.81 3.79 13.38
CA GLU A 157 -2.46 3.64 12.83
C GLU A 157 -1.52 4.68 13.43
N ALA A 158 -0.26 4.28 13.65
CA ALA A 158 0.85 5.15 13.97
C ALA A 158 1.89 5.12 12.83
N ILE A 159 2.65 6.21 12.68
CA ILE A 159 3.70 6.32 11.66
C ILE A 159 5.00 6.74 12.32
N GLY A 160 6.03 5.91 12.17
CA GLY A 160 7.41 6.23 12.50
C GLY A 160 8.25 6.44 11.24
N TYR A 161 9.26 7.29 11.31
CA TYR A 161 10.18 7.46 10.19
C TYR A 161 11.59 7.80 10.65
N ASP A 162 12.59 7.27 9.92
CA ASP A 162 14.02 7.55 10.13
C ASP A 162 14.80 7.14 8.87
N LYS A 163 16.08 7.58 8.81
CA LYS A 163 17.02 7.12 7.77
C LYS A 163 17.37 5.63 7.90
N LYS A 164 17.26 5.08 9.10
CA LYS A 164 17.53 3.67 9.41
C LYS A 164 16.22 2.95 9.74
N LEU A 165 15.97 1.82 9.09
CA LEU A 165 14.73 1.03 9.24
C LEU A 165 14.44 0.71 10.72
N HIS A 166 15.40 0.16 11.46
CA HIS A 166 15.19 -0.21 12.87
C HIS A 166 14.80 0.99 13.76
N ARG A 167 15.29 2.20 13.44
CA ARG A 167 14.89 3.42 14.16
C ARG A 167 13.49 3.89 13.74
N ALA A 168 13.14 3.73 12.46
CA ALA A 168 11.79 4.02 12.01
C ALA A 168 10.77 3.10 12.68
N MET A 169 11.09 1.80 12.80
CA MET A 169 10.28 0.82 13.53
C MET A 169 10.13 1.19 15.01
N TYR A 170 11.24 1.48 15.70
CA TYR A 170 11.20 1.89 17.11
C TYR A 170 10.34 3.14 17.36
N LYS A 171 10.32 4.09 16.42
CA LYS A 171 9.51 5.31 16.54
C LYS A 171 8.04 5.09 16.23
N ALA A 172 7.70 4.01 15.54
CA ALA A 172 6.32 3.68 15.18
C ALA A 172 5.63 2.86 16.26
N LEU A 173 6.38 2.06 17.04
CA LEU A 173 5.93 1.24 18.17
C LEU A 173 5.81 2.07 19.46
#